data_cdd99981543adf5ad9d801ee3fd7f6cf
#
_entry.id   cdd99981543adf5ad9d801ee3fd7f6cf
#
_cell.length_a   1.000
_cell.length_b   1.000
_cell.length_c   1.000
_cell.angle_alpha   90.00
_cell.angle_beta   90.00
_cell.angle_gamma   90.00
#
_symmetry.space_group_name_H-M   'P 1'
#
loop_
_entity.id
_entity.type
_entity.pdbx_description
1 polymer ?
#
loop_
_entity_poly.entity_id
_entity_poly.type
_entity_poly.pdbx_seq_one_letter_code
_entity_poly.pdbx_strand_id
1 'polypeptide(L)'
;MKETQLSIGNYTYPLHSFDYFLNSMERMGVKQIELWAAEPHLYFGDFTLTQVEDLGRKITSHGISVTCVTPEQCEYPINICASNKNERRRSVDYFKRAIEVAEVLGAPKAFVTAGRHVRDESREEAYKRGVDSLKELVNYARYKGIYLVIEVNPFELEVPNNAAGLKQLLDDVDGGDWLLPVWDIDCAARSGEWGEDYIKLFGNKIGNIHFSDGVCEHYKGHIVPGDGTLPLTRCLEELDAAGYENTIAVEVMNSRYNADPDTAIQRTLDWFKAYMAQH
;
A
#
# COMPACT_ATOMS: atom_id res chain seq x y z
N MET A 1 -11.16 8.62 -14.03
CA MET A 1 -9.97 8.88 -13.19
C MET A 1 -9.53 10.34 -13.30
N LYS A 2 -9.02 10.94 -12.19
CA LYS A 2 -8.51 12.32 -12.14
C LYS A 2 -7.01 12.29 -11.82
N GLU A 3 -6.23 13.22 -12.37
CA GLU A 3 -4.79 13.35 -12.06
C GLU A 3 -4.54 13.49 -10.54
N THR A 4 -5.46 14.12 -9.83
CA THR A 4 -5.40 14.32 -8.37
C THR A 4 -5.56 13.03 -7.55
N GLN A 5 -5.87 11.90 -8.18
CA GLN A 5 -5.94 10.59 -7.53
C GLN A 5 -4.60 9.85 -7.59
N LEU A 6 -3.69 10.26 -8.49
CA LEU A 6 -2.43 9.56 -8.72
C LEU A 6 -1.40 9.88 -7.64
N SER A 7 -0.85 8.83 -7.05
CA SER A 7 0.23 8.89 -6.07
C SER A 7 1.37 7.96 -6.50
N ILE A 8 2.62 8.39 -6.33
CA ILE A 8 3.78 7.60 -6.76
C ILE A 8 4.49 7.05 -5.53
N GLY A 9 4.63 5.73 -5.46
CA GLY A 9 5.41 5.08 -4.43
C GLY A 9 6.92 5.15 -4.69
N ASN A 10 7.71 5.25 -3.62
CA ASN A 10 9.19 5.28 -3.73
C ASN A 10 9.81 3.88 -3.87
N TYR A 11 9.01 2.85 -4.13
CA TYR A 11 9.42 1.45 -4.26
C TYR A 11 10.47 1.19 -5.34
N THR A 12 10.45 1.97 -6.42
CA THR A 12 11.38 1.84 -7.55
C THR A 12 12.79 2.38 -7.24
N TYR A 13 12.95 3.12 -6.12
CA TYR A 13 14.16 3.86 -5.76
C TYR A 13 15.02 3.25 -4.61
N PRO A 14 15.07 1.94 -4.36
CA PRO A 14 15.78 1.39 -3.19
C PRO A 14 17.30 1.55 -3.26
N LEU A 15 17.85 1.87 -4.44
CA LEU A 15 19.29 2.13 -4.64
C LEU A 15 19.65 3.62 -4.67
N HIS A 16 18.70 4.51 -4.40
CA HIS A 16 18.86 5.95 -4.46
C HIS A 16 18.48 6.58 -3.11
N SER A 17 19.04 7.76 -2.83
CA SER A 17 18.66 8.51 -1.62
C SER A 17 17.22 9.06 -1.75
N PHE A 18 16.60 9.34 -0.60
CA PHE A 18 15.28 9.97 -0.60
C PHE A 18 15.29 11.35 -1.26
N ASP A 19 16.41 12.09 -1.17
CA ASP A 19 16.57 13.37 -1.87
C ASP A 19 16.55 13.21 -3.40
N TYR A 20 17.20 12.16 -3.91
CA TYR A 20 17.13 11.83 -5.32
C TYR A 20 15.68 11.57 -5.75
N PHE A 21 14.95 10.76 -4.99
CA PHE A 21 13.52 10.48 -5.24
C PHE A 21 12.70 11.78 -5.27
N LEU A 22 12.79 12.64 -4.25
CA LEU A 22 12.03 13.88 -4.18
C LEU A 22 12.33 14.82 -5.35
N ASN A 23 13.62 14.98 -5.70
CA ASN A 23 14.04 15.77 -6.87
C ASN A 23 13.48 15.19 -8.18
N SER A 24 13.40 13.87 -8.30
CA SER A 24 12.81 13.21 -9.47
C SER A 24 11.30 13.46 -9.55
N MET A 25 10.59 13.34 -8.44
CA MET A 25 9.14 13.64 -8.38
C MET A 25 8.83 15.08 -8.73
N GLU A 26 9.61 16.02 -8.20
CA GLU A 26 9.45 17.45 -8.53
C GLU A 26 9.68 17.73 -10.02
N ARG A 27 10.76 17.18 -10.63
CA ARG A 27 11.04 17.31 -12.07
C ARG A 27 9.92 16.76 -12.95
N MET A 28 9.30 15.65 -12.53
CA MET A 28 8.21 14.99 -13.24
C MET A 28 6.85 15.65 -12.98
N GLY A 29 6.77 16.62 -12.07
CA GLY A 29 5.53 17.33 -11.72
C GLY A 29 4.59 16.54 -10.81
N VAL A 30 5.06 15.47 -10.18
CA VAL A 30 4.30 14.65 -9.23
C VAL A 30 3.94 15.48 -8.01
N LYS A 31 2.67 15.37 -7.55
CA LYS A 31 2.15 16.15 -6.41
C LYS A 31 1.86 15.30 -5.19
N GLN A 32 1.75 13.98 -5.37
CA GLN A 32 1.38 13.07 -4.29
C GLN A 32 2.26 11.83 -4.33
N ILE A 33 2.68 11.39 -3.15
CA ILE A 33 3.45 10.16 -2.98
C ILE A 33 2.80 9.24 -1.94
N GLU A 34 2.92 7.95 -2.16
CA GLU A 34 2.79 6.95 -1.12
C GLU A 34 4.19 6.67 -0.58
N LEU A 35 4.40 6.90 0.71
CA LEU A 35 5.72 6.75 1.31
C LEU A 35 5.91 5.32 1.80
N TRP A 36 6.61 4.51 1.02
CA TRP A 36 7.13 3.22 1.48
C TRP A 36 8.25 3.48 2.50
N ALA A 37 7.93 3.16 3.75
CA ALA A 37 8.79 3.38 4.90
C ALA A 37 9.71 2.17 5.12
N ALA A 38 10.79 2.15 4.33
CA ALA A 38 11.86 1.17 4.36
C ALA A 38 13.22 1.84 4.13
N GLU A 39 14.30 1.14 4.45
CA GLU A 39 15.62 1.56 4.03
C GLU A 39 15.74 1.61 2.50
N PRO A 40 16.52 2.59 1.97
CA PRO A 40 17.32 3.60 2.67
C PRO A 40 16.55 4.90 2.99
N HIS A 41 15.24 4.95 2.78
CA HIS A 41 14.48 6.20 2.83
C HIS A 41 13.97 6.53 4.22
N LEU A 42 13.28 5.60 4.87
CA LEU A 42 12.69 5.80 6.20
C LEU A 42 12.55 4.46 6.94
N TYR A 43 13.52 4.08 7.74
CA TYR A 43 13.36 3.02 8.71
C TYR A 43 12.96 3.61 10.07
N PHE A 44 11.86 3.17 10.65
CA PHE A 44 11.31 3.78 11.87
C PHE A 44 12.24 3.76 13.08
N GLY A 45 13.16 2.78 13.13
CA GLY A 45 14.14 2.67 14.20
C GLY A 45 15.22 3.76 14.19
N ASP A 46 15.45 4.40 13.04
CA ASP A 46 16.51 5.39 12.84
C ASP A 46 16.02 6.83 12.99
N PHE A 47 14.71 7.04 13.09
CA PHE A 47 14.12 8.38 13.11
C PHE A 47 13.31 8.63 14.40
N THR A 48 13.58 9.73 15.06
CA THR A 48 12.67 10.33 16.04
C THR A 48 11.50 11.01 15.32
N LEU A 49 10.40 11.30 16.02
CA LEU A 49 9.27 12.03 15.40
C LEU A 49 9.67 13.44 14.95
N THR A 50 10.58 14.12 15.67
CA THR A 50 11.12 15.41 15.24
C THR A 50 11.87 15.31 13.92
N GLN A 51 12.64 14.24 13.70
CA GLN A 51 13.29 14.01 12.40
C GLN A 51 12.30 13.66 11.30
N VAL A 52 11.17 13.00 11.64
CA VAL A 52 10.06 12.80 10.70
C VAL A 52 9.37 14.12 10.35
N GLU A 53 9.23 15.06 11.30
CA GLU A 53 8.76 16.43 11.00
C GLU A 53 9.69 17.16 10.04
N ASP A 54 11.03 17.04 10.22
CA ASP A 54 12.02 17.59 9.28
C ASP A 54 11.85 16.98 7.88
N LEU A 55 11.64 15.67 7.81
CA LEU A 55 11.36 14.96 6.55
C LEU A 55 10.07 15.49 5.90
N GLY A 56 9.01 15.68 6.68
CA GLY A 56 7.73 16.26 6.21
C GLY A 56 7.91 17.67 5.65
N ARG A 57 8.69 18.53 6.31
CA ARG A 57 9.05 19.86 5.79
C ARG A 57 9.81 19.78 4.46
N LYS A 58 10.72 18.82 4.35
CA LYS A 58 11.45 18.56 3.10
C LYS A 58 10.50 18.14 1.97
N ILE A 59 9.64 17.15 2.20
CA ILE A 59 8.64 16.69 1.21
C ILE A 59 7.78 17.87 0.73
N THR A 60 7.25 18.65 1.69
CA THR A 60 6.40 19.80 1.38
C THR A 60 7.15 20.89 0.61
N SER A 61 8.47 21.08 0.84
CA SER A 61 9.26 22.07 0.11
C SER A 61 9.41 21.76 -1.38
N HIS A 62 9.24 20.48 -1.79
CA HIS A 62 9.16 20.05 -3.20
C HIS A 62 7.72 20.17 -3.78
N GLY A 63 6.77 20.73 -3.02
CA GLY A 63 5.37 20.83 -3.44
C GLY A 63 4.64 19.48 -3.51
N ILE A 64 5.07 18.52 -2.69
CA ILE A 64 4.59 17.14 -2.64
C ILE A 64 3.86 16.92 -1.31
N SER A 65 2.81 16.10 -1.33
CA SER A 65 2.10 15.61 -0.13
C SER A 65 2.16 14.08 -0.05
N VAL A 66 2.06 13.54 1.18
CA VAL A 66 2.02 12.11 1.43
C VAL A 66 0.56 11.65 1.52
N THR A 67 0.17 10.65 0.75
CA THR A 67 -1.21 10.11 0.74
C THR A 67 -1.38 8.91 1.66
N CYS A 68 -0.31 8.14 1.85
CA CYS A 68 -0.28 6.97 2.72
C CYS A 68 1.16 6.73 3.19
N VAL A 69 1.32 6.27 4.44
CA VAL A 69 2.57 5.72 4.93
C VAL A 69 2.47 4.20 4.91
N THR A 70 3.29 3.57 4.09
CA THR A 70 3.30 2.11 3.88
C THR A 70 4.58 1.53 4.47
N PRO A 71 4.54 1.01 5.72
CA PRO A 71 5.72 0.44 6.35
C PRO A 71 6.13 -0.87 5.67
N GLU A 72 7.45 -1.09 5.52
CA GLU A 72 7.95 -2.38 5.07
C GLU A 72 7.60 -3.48 6.09
N GLN A 73 7.01 -4.55 5.63
CA GLN A 73 6.51 -5.62 6.49
C GLN A 73 6.73 -7.03 5.92
N CYS A 74 7.14 -7.13 4.65
CA CYS A 74 7.40 -8.42 4.01
C CYS A 74 8.82 -8.91 4.29
N GLU A 75 9.80 -8.01 4.18
CA GLU A 75 11.22 -8.29 4.43
C GLU A 75 11.59 -8.12 5.91
N TYR A 76 10.84 -7.32 6.66
CA TYR A 76 11.08 -7.12 8.10
C TYR A 76 10.34 -8.18 8.92
N PRO A 77 10.84 -8.51 10.14
CA PRO A 77 10.25 -9.54 10.99
C PRO A 77 8.97 -9.03 11.69
N ILE A 78 7.97 -8.67 10.90
CA ILE A 78 6.69 -8.11 11.33
C ILE A 78 5.57 -9.11 11.06
N ASN A 79 4.83 -9.50 12.11
CA ASN A 79 3.69 -10.40 11.98
C ASN A 79 2.72 -10.23 13.16
N ILE A 80 1.60 -9.57 12.93
CA ILE A 80 0.57 -9.35 13.96
C ILE A 80 -0.26 -10.59 14.30
N CYS A 81 -0.12 -11.68 13.52
CA CYS A 81 -0.73 -12.98 13.77
C CYS A 81 0.17 -13.93 14.58
N ALA A 82 1.43 -13.55 14.84
CA ALA A 82 2.41 -14.43 15.47
C ALA A 82 1.91 -15.05 16.78
N SER A 83 2.16 -16.35 16.97
CA SER A 83 1.89 -17.06 18.24
C SER A 83 2.78 -16.57 19.36
N ASN A 84 4.03 -16.21 19.04
CA ASN A 84 4.94 -15.58 19.97
C ASN A 84 4.43 -14.18 20.36
N LYS A 85 4.08 -14.01 21.63
CA LYS A 85 3.52 -12.76 22.17
C LYS A 85 4.45 -11.56 22.02
N ASN A 86 5.76 -11.75 22.14
CA ASN A 86 6.72 -10.65 22.03
C ASN A 86 6.87 -10.19 20.57
N GLU A 87 6.90 -11.13 19.64
CA GLU A 87 6.90 -10.83 18.20
C GLU A 87 5.63 -10.08 17.80
N ARG A 88 4.47 -10.59 18.22
CA ARG A 88 3.18 -9.94 17.94
C ARG A 88 3.10 -8.55 18.55
N ARG A 89 3.54 -8.35 19.81
CA ARG A 89 3.56 -7.03 20.45
C ARG A 89 4.47 -6.05 19.68
N ARG A 90 5.69 -6.47 19.38
CA ARG A 90 6.62 -5.67 18.57
C ARG A 90 6.01 -5.28 17.22
N SER A 91 5.31 -6.21 16.58
CA SER A 91 4.66 -5.96 15.28
C SER A 91 3.51 -4.97 15.38
N VAL A 92 2.68 -5.04 16.42
CA VAL A 92 1.63 -4.05 16.69
C VAL A 92 2.25 -2.67 16.99
N ASP A 93 3.32 -2.61 17.79
CA ASP A 93 4.01 -1.36 18.10
C ASP A 93 4.67 -0.74 16.86
N TYR A 94 5.15 -1.56 15.93
CA TYR A 94 5.67 -1.12 14.64
C TYR A 94 4.59 -0.43 13.79
N PHE A 95 3.38 -1.00 13.68
CA PHE A 95 2.28 -0.35 12.98
C PHE A 95 1.74 0.89 13.71
N LYS A 96 1.75 0.92 15.04
CA LYS A 96 1.46 2.15 15.78
C LYS A 96 2.46 3.25 15.43
N ARG A 97 3.72 2.90 15.26
CA ARG A 97 4.74 3.86 14.80
C ARG A 97 4.45 4.37 13.39
N ALA A 98 3.98 3.52 12.48
CA ALA A 98 3.54 3.95 11.14
C ALA A 98 2.37 4.95 11.22
N ILE A 99 1.40 4.72 12.11
CA ILE A 99 0.29 5.63 12.36
C ILE A 99 0.78 6.99 12.89
N GLU A 100 1.74 7.01 13.83
CA GLU A 100 2.35 8.24 14.34
C GLU A 100 3.10 9.00 13.25
N VAL A 101 3.84 8.28 12.40
CA VAL A 101 4.56 8.86 11.27
C VAL A 101 3.57 9.46 10.26
N ALA A 102 2.46 8.77 9.97
CA ALA A 102 1.41 9.30 9.10
C ALA A 102 0.81 10.60 9.68
N GLU A 103 0.50 10.63 10.98
CA GLU A 103 0.02 11.83 11.67
C GLU A 103 1.00 13.01 11.51
N VAL A 104 2.27 12.77 11.78
CA VAL A 104 3.33 13.81 11.71
C VAL A 104 3.54 14.32 10.28
N LEU A 105 3.46 13.44 9.28
CA LEU A 105 3.60 13.80 7.86
C LEU A 105 2.33 14.41 7.27
N GLY A 106 1.22 14.45 8.01
CA GLY A 106 -0.09 14.89 7.51
C GLY A 106 -0.69 13.93 6.47
N ALA A 107 -0.24 12.67 6.44
CA ALA A 107 -0.80 11.64 5.59
C ALA A 107 -2.13 11.14 6.18
N PRO A 108 -3.21 11.07 5.40
CA PRO A 108 -4.50 10.63 5.93
C PRO A 108 -4.57 9.13 6.22
N LYS A 109 -3.63 8.35 5.68
CA LYS A 109 -3.68 6.89 5.73
C LYS A 109 -2.36 6.27 6.19
N ALA A 110 -2.46 5.12 6.87
CA ALA A 110 -1.35 4.21 7.13
C ALA A 110 -1.73 2.80 6.68
N PHE A 111 -0.79 2.12 6.05
CA PHE A 111 -0.98 0.79 5.52
C PHE A 111 -0.64 -0.28 6.56
N VAL A 112 -1.42 -1.36 6.59
CA VAL A 112 -1.19 -2.53 7.43
C VAL A 112 -1.43 -3.81 6.65
N THR A 113 -0.80 -4.92 7.05
CA THR A 113 -1.19 -6.27 6.61
C THR A 113 -1.83 -7.05 7.76
N ALA A 114 -2.60 -8.06 7.39
CA ALA A 114 -3.24 -8.94 8.38
C ALA A 114 -2.26 -9.92 9.03
N GLY A 115 -1.08 -10.11 8.47
CA GLY A 115 -0.07 -11.06 8.92
C GLY A 115 -0.27 -12.47 8.36
N ARG A 116 0.54 -13.40 8.86
CA ARG A 116 0.63 -14.76 8.34
C ARG A 116 0.70 -15.80 9.46
N HIS A 117 0.29 -17.03 9.14
CA HIS A 117 0.50 -18.18 10.04
C HIS A 117 1.75 -18.96 9.64
N VAL A 118 2.30 -19.74 10.54
CA VAL A 118 3.34 -20.71 10.21
C VAL A 118 2.68 -22.05 9.86
N ARG A 119 3.34 -22.86 9.03
CA ARG A 119 2.75 -24.03 8.39
C ARG A 119 2.26 -25.11 9.36
N ASP A 120 2.88 -25.24 10.52
CA ASP A 120 2.57 -26.22 11.58
C ASP A 120 1.69 -25.65 12.70
N GLU A 121 1.20 -24.40 12.55
CA GLU A 121 0.22 -23.78 13.44
C GLU A 121 -1.18 -23.69 12.83
N SER A 122 -2.19 -23.53 13.68
CA SER A 122 -3.56 -23.32 13.24
C SER A 122 -3.74 -21.97 12.58
N ARG A 123 -4.20 -21.97 11.32
CA ARG A 123 -4.58 -20.75 10.59
C ARG A 123 -5.71 -20.00 11.30
N GLU A 124 -6.68 -20.73 11.88
CA GLU A 124 -7.80 -20.13 12.62
C GLU A 124 -7.31 -19.36 13.86
N GLU A 125 -6.38 -19.93 14.63
CA GLU A 125 -5.81 -19.25 15.80
C GLU A 125 -4.93 -18.04 15.38
N ALA A 126 -4.20 -18.14 14.27
CA ALA A 126 -3.47 -16.99 13.72
C ALA A 126 -4.44 -15.89 13.28
N TYR A 127 -5.54 -16.25 12.62
CA TYR A 127 -6.60 -15.31 12.22
C TYR A 127 -7.18 -14.57 13.44
N LYS A 128 -7.54 -15.28 14.52
CA LYS A 128 -8.07 -14.66 15.75
C LYS A 128 -7.07 -13.65 16.34
N ARG A 129 -5.79 -14.02 16.39
CA ARG A 129 -4.72 -13.10 16.84
C ARG A 129 -4.59 -11.86 15.95
N GLY A 130 -4.75 -12.02 14.62
CA GLY A 130 -4.77 -10.92 13.66
C GLY A 130 -5.94 -9.98 13.90
N VAL A 131 -7.15 -10.51 14.07
CA VAL A 131 -8.36 -9.74 14.40
C VAL A 131 -8.15 -8.91 15.67
N ASP A 132 -7.64 -9.53 16.76
CA ASP A 132 -7.40 -8.84 18.02
C ASP A 132 -6.35 -7.72 17.86
N SER A 133 -5.27 -7.98 17.13
CA SER A 133 -4.22 -7.00 16.85
C SER A 133 -4.75 -5.83 16.00
N LEU A 134 -5.56 -6.12 14.97
CA LEU A 134 -6.16 -5.09 14.13
C LEU A 134 -7.18 -4.24 14.89
N LYS A 135 -7.97 -4.82 15.79
CA LYS A 135 -8.87 -4.04 16.68
C LYS A 135 -8.10 -3.03 17.51
N GLU A 136 -6.94 -3.43 18.06
CA GLU A 136 -6.06 -2.52 18.79
C GLU A 136 -5.53 -1.40 17.89
N LEU A 137 -5.07 -1.73 16.67
CA LEU A 137 -4.54 -0.78 15.72
C LEU A 137 -5.61 0.19 15.22
N VAL A 138 -6.82 -0.29 14.91
CA VAL A 138 -7.96 0.54 14.51
C VAL A 138 -8.32 1.56 15.59
N ASN A 139 -8.37 1.13 16.85
CA ASN A 139 -8.66 2.03 17.96
C ASN A 139 -7.58 3.12 18.10
N TYR A 140 -6.31 2.74 17.93
CA TYR A 140 -5.20 3.69 17.97
C TYR A 140 -5.23 4.66 16.78
N ALA A 141 -5.46 4.16 15.58
CA ALA A 141 -5.55 4.96 14.36
C ALA A 141 -6.72 5.97 14.42
N ARG A 142 -7.89 5.52 14.91
CA ARG A 142 -9.05 6.38 15.15
C ARG A 142 -8.73 7.51 16.11
N TYR A 143 -8.02 7.22 17.21
CA TYR A 143 -7.59 8.25 18.16
C TYR A 143 -6.65 9.29 17.52
N LYS A 144 -5.82 8.85 16.57
CA LYS A 144 -4.89 9.70 15.82
C LYS A 144 -5.52 10.40 14.60
N GLY A 145 -6.75 10.06 14.23
CA GLY A 145 -7.41 10.59 13.03
C GLY A 145 -6.85 10.03 11.72
N ILE A 146 -6.23 8.85 11.75
CA ILE A 146 -5.61 8.19 10.60
C ILE A 146 -6.46 6.99 10.18
N TYR A 147 -6.77 6.87 8.89
CA TYR A 147 -7.42 5.69 8.34
C TYR A 147 -6.39 4.57 8.12
N LEU A 148 -6.74 3.36 8.49
CA LEU A 148 -5.94 2.19 8.11
C LEU A 148 -6.42 1.67 6.76
N VAL A 149 -5.48 1.28 5.92
CA VAL A 149 -5.75 0.57 4.67
C VAL A 149 -5.05 -0.79 4.71
N ILE A 150 -5.72 -1.82 4.23
CA ILE A 150 -5.26 -3.20 4.34
C ILE A 150 -5.49 -3.96 3.03
N GLU A 151 -4.48 -4.66 2.56
CA GLU A 151 -4.58 -5.53 1.39
C GLU A 151 -4.50 -7.01 1.73
N VAL A 152 -4.79 -7.84 0.74
CA VAL A 152 -4.50 -9.26 0.76
C VAL A 152 -3.23 -9.55 -0.03
N ASN A 153 -2.43 -10.44 0.51
CA ASN A 153 -1.32 -11.02 -0.21
C ASN A 153 -1.70 -12.47 -0.59
N PRO A 154 -1.58 -12.88 -1.87
CA PRO A 154 -2.09 -14.17 -2.35
C PRO A 154 -1.27 -15.38 -1.92
N PHE A 155 -0.28 -15.25 -1.07
CA PHE A 155 0.53 -16.36 -0.60
C PHE A 155 -0.23 -17.28 0.38
N GLU A 156 0.05 -18.58 0.28
CA GLU A 156 -0.62 -19.64 1.05
C GLU A 156 -0.68 -19.37 2.58
N LEU A 157 0.38 -18.80 3.11
CA LEU A 157 0.50 -18.57 4.56
C LEU A 157 -0.14 -17.26 5.03
N GLU A 158 -0.55 -16.40 4.12
CA GLU A 158 -1.18 -15.12 4.49
C GLU A 158 -2.61 -15.30 5.01
N VAL A 159 -3.04 -14.38 5.88
CA VAL A 159 -4.32 -14.43 6.55
C VAL A 159 -4.95 -13.03 6.55
N PRO A 160 -5.92 -12.76 5.66
CA PRO A 160 -6.46 -13.56 4.57
C PRO A 160 -5.59 -13.53 3.31
N ASN A 161 -5.95 -14.33 2.30
CA ASN A 161 -5.23 -14.39 1.02
C ASN A 161 -6.13 -14.22 -0.22
N ASN A 162 -7.33 -13.70 -0.05
CA ASN A 162 -8.26 -13.35 -1.13
C ASN A 162 -9.28 -12.31 -0.67
N ALA A 163 -10.02 -11.72 -1.62
CA ALA A 163 -11.00 -10.65 -1.35
C ALA A 163 -12.12 -11.07 -0.40
N ALA A 164 -12.64 -12.30 -0.53
CA ALA A 164 -13.69 -12.81 0.35
C ALA A 164 -13.19 -12.95 1.80
N GLY A 165 -11.98 -13.44 1.99
CA GLY A 165 -11.33 -13.52 3.30
C GLY A 165 -11.03 -12.13 3.88
N LEU A 166 -10.65 -11.16 3.03
CA LEU A 166 -10.50 -9.77 3.46
C LEU A 166 -11.83 -9.19 3.94
N LYS A 167 -12.91 -9.44 3.19
CA LYS A 167 -14.25 -8.98 3.59
C LYS A 167 -14.64 -9.54 4.97
N GLN A 168 -14.41 -10.83 5.19
CA GLN A 168 -14.65 -11.45 6.50
C GLN A 168 -13.79 -10.81 7.60
N LEU A 169 -12.51 -10.55 7.32
CA LEU A 169 -11.61 -9.91 8.30
C LEU A 169 -12.10 -8.51 8.68
N LEU A 170 -12.51 -7.70 7.70
CA LEU A 170 -13.06 -6.37 7.96
C LEU A 170 -14.32 -6.42 8.82
N ASP A 171 -15.22 -7.39 8.56
CA ASP A 171 -16.43 -7.60 9.35
C ASP A 171 -16.10 -8.03 10.79
N ASP A 172 -15.16 -8.96 10.98
CA ASP A 172 -14.78 -9.48 12.30
C ASP A 172 -13.99 -8.46 13.14
N VAL A 173 -13.22 -7.58 12.49
CA VAL A 173 -12.53 -6.45 13.16
C VAL A 173 -13.53 -5.38 13.57
N ASP A 174 -14.61 -5.18 12.79
CA ASP A 174 -15.64 -4.16 13.00
C ASP A 174 -15.06 -2.74 13.15
N GLY A 175 -14.10 -2.44 12.28
CA GLY A 175 -13.37 -1.16 12.28
C GLY A 175 -14.18 -0.02 11.66
N GLY A 176 -15.30 -0.31 11.00
CA GLY A 176 -16.09 0.65 10.24
C GLY A 176 -15.25 1.33 9.15
N ASP A 177 -15.40 2.64 9.01
CA ASP A 177 -14.67 3.41 8.01
C ASP A 177 -13.18 3.67 8.38
N TRP A 178 -12.72 3.17 9.53
CA TRP A 178 -11.32 3.32 9.98
C TRP A 178 -10.40 2.20 9.52
N LEU A 179 -10.92 1.17 8.88
CA LEU A 179 -10.15 0.09 8.25
C LEU A 179 -10.76 -0.22 6.88
N LEU A 180 -10.06 0.17 5.83
CA LEU A 180 -10.54 0.12 4.46
C LEU A 180 -9.72 -0.88 3.64
N PRO A 181 -10.35 -1.62 2.70
CA PRO A 181 -9.63 -2.54 1.83
C PRO A 181 -8.76 -1.80 0.81
N VAL A 182 -7.62 -2.37 0.48
CA VAL A 182 -6.82 -2.04 -0.69
C VAL A 182 -7.11 -3.07 -1.78
N TRP A 183 -7.24 -2.62 -3.00
CA TRP A 183 -7.18 -3.48 -4.16
C TRP A 183 -5.81 -3.31 -4.83
N ASP A 184 -4.93 -4.26 -4.60
CA ASP A 184 -3.72 -4.42 -5.39
C ASP A 184 -4.07 -5.23 -6.64
N ILE A 185 -3.92 -4.59 -7.80
CA ILE A 185 -4.32 -5.18 -9.10
C ILE A 185 -3.46 -6.40 -9.44
N ASP A 186 -2.15 -6.34 -9.19
CA ASP A 186 -1.24 -7.46 -9.48
C ASP A 186 -1.44 -8.63 -8.52
N CYS A 187 -1.57 -8.36 -7.23
CA CYS A 187 -1.82 -9.39 -6.21
C CYS A 187 -3.19 -10.06 -6.41
N ALA A 188 -4.24 -9.31 -6.71
CA ALA A 188 -5.56 -9.85 -7.01
C ALA A 188 -5.54 -10.74 -8.25
N ALA A 189 -4.90 -10.28 -9.34
CA ALA A 189 -4.77 -11.07 -10.57
C ALA A 189 -4.05 -12.41 -10.35
N ARG A 190 -3.06 -12.46 -9.47
CA ARG A 190 -2.39 -13.72 -9.09
C ARG A 190 -3.30 -14.69 -8.34
N SER A 191 -4.29 -14.18 -7.62
CA SER A 191 -5.34 -14.98 -6.96
C SER A 191 -6.47 -15.36 -7.91
N GLY A 192 -6.43 -14.90 -9.18
CA GLY A 192 -7.51 -15.06 -10.15
C GLY A 192 -8.71 -14.15 -9.86
N GLU A 193 -8.51 -13.08 -9.08
CA GLU A 193 -9.52 -12.09 -8.72
C GLU A 193 -9.34 -10.81 -9.53
N TRP A 194 -10.44 -10.11 -9.81
CA TRP A 194 -10.46 -8.93 -10.65
C TRP A 194 -11.26 -7.79 -10.01
N GLY A 195 -11.32 -6.64 -10.68
CA GLY A 195 -12.04 -5.47 -10.19
C GLY A 195 -13.50 -5.75 -9.83
N GLU A 196 -14.19 -6.58 -10.61
CA GLU A 196 -15.57 -6.97 -10.32
C GLU A 196 -15.74 -7.67 -8.97
N ASP A 197 -14.75 -8.46 -8.52
CA ASP A 197 -14.78 -9.14 -7.22
C ASP A 197 -14.62 -8.12 -6.08
N TYR A 198 -13.67 -7.21 -6.21
CA TYR A 198 -13.44 -6.15 -5.22
C TYR A 198 -14.56 -5.13 -5.18
N ILE A 199 -15.02 -4.65 -6.34
CA ILE A 199 -16.10 -3.66 -6.43
C ILE A 199 -17.41 -4.24 -5.90
N LYS A 200 -17.72 -5.50 -6.18
CA LYS A 200 -18.90 -6.19 -5.65
C LYS A 200 -18.89 -6.30 -4.12
N LEU A 201 -17.72 -6.57 -3.52
CA LEU A 201 -17.58 -6.76 -2.07
C LEU A 201 -17.47 -5.44 -1.31
N PHE A 202 -16.79 -4.45 -1.87
CA PHE A 202 -16.38 -3.26 -1.15
C PHE A 202 -16.96 -1.96 -1.72
N GLY A 203 -17.32 -1.93 -3.00
CA GLY A 203 -17.85 -0.74 -3.66
C GLY A 203 -16.94 0.49 -3.52
N ASN A 204 -17.52 1.61 -3.12
CA ASN A 204 -16.82 2.86 -2.88
C ASN A 204 -16.00 2.90 -1.56
N LYS A 205 -16.02 1.82 -0.78
CA LYS A 205 -15.23 1.69 0.44
C LYS A 205 -13.77 1.25 0.20
N ILE A 206 -13.38 0.97 -1.05
CA ILE A 206 -11.97 0.73 -1.37
C ILE A 206 -11.18 1.99 -1.00
N GLY A 207 -10.26 1.85 -0.05
CA GLY A 207 -9.52 2.96 0.54
C GLY A 207 -8.28 3.38 -0.23
N ASN A 208 -7.71 2.46 -1.00
CA ASN A 208 -6.53 2.68 -1.83
C ASN A 208 -6.48 1.64 -2.96
N ILE A 209 -5.82 2.00 -4.06
CA ILE A 209 -5.46 1.07 -5.13
C ILE A 209 -3.95 0.99 -5.18
N HIS A 210 -3.38 -0.21 -5.21
CA HIS A 210 -2.01 -0.43 -5.65
C HIS A 210 -2.03 -0.77 -7.14
N PHE A 211 -1.40 0.09 -7.92
CA PHE A 211 -1.44 0.05 -9.37
C PHE A 211 -0.08 -0.29 -9.95
N SER A 212 -0.01 -1.44 -10.57
CA SER A 212 1.14 -1.90 -11.35
C SER A 212 0.69 -2.90 -12.41
N ASP A 213 1.53 -3.17 -13.37
CA ASP A 213 1.32 -4.26 -14.32
C ASP A 213 1.96 -5.56 -13.81
N GLY A 214 1.58 -6.68 -14.39
CA GLY A 214 2.08 -7.99 -14.05
C GLY A 214 1.94 -9.00 -15.17
N VAL A 215 2.58 -10.17 -14.98
CA VAL A 215 2.42 -11.34 -15.83
C VAL A 215 2.10 -12.53 -14.94
N CYS A 216 0.83 -12.87 -14.81
CA CYS A 216 0.33 -13.90 -13.88
C CYS A 216 1.01 -15.26 -14.09
N GLU A 217 1.28 -15.64 -15.35
CA GLU A 217 1.85 -16.93 -15.73
C GLU A 217 3.31 -17.11 -15.28
N HIS A 218 4.05 -16.04 -14.98
CA HIS A 218 5.49 -16.07 -14.74
C HIS A 218 5.95 -15.40 -13.44
N TYR A 219 5.06 -15.10 -12.51
CA TYR A 219 5.39 -14.41 -11.24
C TYR A 219 6.20 -13.12 -11.43
N LYS A 220 5.93 -12.38 -12.51
CA LYS A 220 6.54 -11.08 -12.76
C LYS A 220 5.50 -10.02 -12.47
N GLY A 221 5.54 -9.49 -11.28
CA GLY A 221 4.60 -8.46 -10.86
C GLY A 221 5.28 -7.13 -10.55
N HIS A 222 4.44 -6.17 -10.20
CA HIS A 222 4.81 -4.81 -9.84
C HIS A 222 5.72 -4.15 -10.87
N ILE A 223 5.36 -4.32 -12.16
CA ILE A 223 6.09 -3.78 -13.30
C ILE A 223 5.40 -2.54 -13.86
N VAL A 224 6.15 -1.80 -14.69
CA VAL A 224 5.65 -0.60 -15.36
C VAL A 224 4.43 -0.94 -16.24
N PRO A 225 3.35 -0.13 -16.19
CA PRO A 225 2.18 -0.31 -17.06
C PRO A 225 2.57 -0.41 -18.54
N GLY A 226 2.14 -1.48 -19.21
CA GLY A 226 2.49 -1.84 -20.58
C GLY A 226 3.69 -2.78 -20.72
N ASP A 227 4.36 -3.14 -19.63
CA ASP A 227 5.41 -4.18 -19.63
C ASP A 227 4.85 -5.57 -19.27
N GLY A 228 3.60 -5.64 -18.87
CA GLY A 228 2.87 -6.86 -18.50
C GLY A 228 1.68 -7.13 -19.41
N THR A 229 0.74 -7.88 -18.89
CA THR A 229 -0.45 -8.35 -19.63
C THR A 229 -1.76 -8.12 -18.86
N LEU A 230 -1.71 -7.41 -17.73
CA LEU A 230 -2.91 -7.14 -16.97
C LEU A 230 -3.84 -6.16 -17.71
N PRO A 231 -5.16 -6.31 -17.62
CA PRO A 231 -6.12 -5.45 -18.31
C PRO A 231 -6.31 -4.10 -17.57
N LEU A 232 -5.22 -3.34 -17.41
CA LEU A 232 -5.16 -2.13 -16.58
C LEU A 232 -6.17 -1.06 -16.99
N THR A 233 -6.38 -0.88 -18.31
CA THR A 233 -7.41 0.06 -18.83
C THR A 233 -8.80 -0.34 -18.32
N ARG A 234 -9.15 -1.62 -18.42
CA ARG A 234 -10.43 -2.14 -17.90
C ARG A 234 -10.55 -1.93 -16.39
N CYS A 235 -9.47 -2.15 -15.62
CA CYS A 235 -9.47 -1.92 -14.17
C CYS A 235 -9.81 -0.46 -13.83
N LEU A 236 -9.24 0.51 -14.54
CA LEU A 236 -9.56 1.92 -14.34
C LEU A 236 -10.99 2.27 -14.77
N GLU A 237 -11.49 1.71 -15.88
CA GLU A 237 -12.87 1.89 -16.33
C GLU A 237 -13.88 1.34 -15.30
N GLU A 238 -13.58 0.18 -14.69
CA GLU A 238 -14.39 -0.42 -13.62
C GLU A 238 -14.39 0.45 -12.36
N LEU A 239 -13.27 1.03 -11.98
CA LEU A 239 -13.17 1.99 -10.87
C LEU A 239 -13.97 3.27 -11.14
N ASP A 240 -13.84 3.84 -12.33
CA ASP A 240 -14.60 5.04 -12.73
C ASP A 240 -16.11 4.75 -12.73
N ALA A 241 -16.54 3.61 -13.25
CA ALA A 241 -17.94 3.19 -13.23
C ALA A 241 -18.49 2.97 -11.80
N ALA A 242 -17.63 2.55 -10.87
CA ALA A 242 -17.98 2.39 -9.46
C ALA A 242 -17.95 3.72 -8.67
N GLY A 243 -17.55 4.83 -9.31
CA GLY A 243 -17.46 6.13 -8.64
C GLY A 243 -16.29 6.23 -7.64
N TYR A 244 -15.17 5.56 -7.91
CA TYR A 244 -14.01 5.57 -7.05
C TYR A 244 -13.31 6.95 -7.06
N GLU A 245 -13.15 7.55 -5.89
CA GLU A 245 -12.55 8.88 -5.75
C GLU A 245 -11.29 8.91 -4.86
N ASN A 246 -10.87 7.77 -4.30
CA ASN A 246 -9.68 7.67 -3.46
C ASN A 246 -8.39 7.59 -4.31
N THR A 247 -7.28 7.34 -3.65
CA THR A 247 -5.93 7.34 -4.22
C THR A 247 -5.67 6.09 -5.06
N ILE A 248 -4.97 6.28 -6.18
CA ILE A 248 -4.37 5.23 -6.99
C ILE A 248 -2.86 5.37 -6.82
N ALA A 249 -2.27 4.49 -6.03
CA ALA A 249 -0.85 4.50 -5.72
C ALA A 249 -0.08 3.59 -6.69
N VAL A 250 0.89 4.15 -7.37
CA VAL A 250 1.79 3.39 -8.27
C VAL A 250 2.78 2.60 -7.44
N GLU A 251 2.71 1.28 -7.56
CA GLU A 251 3.59 0.33 -6.86
C GLU A 251 4.47 -0.43 -7.86
N VAL A 252 5.39 0.27 -8.50
CA VAL A 252 6.41 -0.34 -9.37
C VAL A 252 7.63 -0.70 -8.52
N MET A 253 7.76 -1.97 -8.13
CA MET A 253 8.83 -2.42 -7.23
C MET A 253 9.70 -3.56 -7.80
N ASN A 254 9.59 -3.85 -9.10
CA ASN A 254 10.42 -4.86 -9.73
C ASN A 254 11.86 -4.37 -9.88
N SER A 255 12.82 -5.16 -9.38
CA SER A 255 14.24 -4.79 -9.30
C SER A 255 14.90 -4.45 -10.64
N ARG A 256 14.32 -4.87 -11.77
CA ARG A 256 14.84 -4.52 -13.11
C ARG A 256 14.86 -3.02 -13.41
N TYR A 257 14.08 -2.23 -12.64
CA TYR A 257 13.99 -0.78 -12.81
C TYR A 257 14.88 0.01 -11.81
N ASN A 258 15.44 -0.66 -10.81
CA ASN A 258 16.15 0.02 -9.71
C ASN A 258 17.40 0.80 -10.16
N ALA A 259 17.99 0.41 -11.31
CA ALA A 259 19.15 1.12 -11.88
C ALA A 259 18.78 2.42 -12.61
N ASP A 260 17.55 2.51 -13.14
CA ASP A 260 17.01 3.69 -13.83
C ASP A 260 15.53 3.86 -13.48
N PRO A 261 15.23 4.24 -12.22
CA PRO A 261 13.86 4.40 -11.75
C PRO A 261 13.15 5.59 -12.39
N ASP A 262 13.87 6.64 -12.75
CA ASP A 262 13.29 7.83 -13.39
C ASP A 262 12.62 7.49 -14.71
N THR A 263 13.26 6.70 -15.57
CA THR A 263 12.66 6.23 -16.83
C THR A 263 11.43 5.36 -16.57
N ALA A 264 11.46 4.49 -15.56
CA ALA A 264 10.33 3.63 -15.23
C ALA A 264 9.10 4.46 -14.78
N ILE A 265 9.31 5.41 -13.89
CA ILE A 265 8.22 6.29 -13.41
C ILE A 265 7.74 7.23 -14.52
N GLN A 266 8.62 7.79 -15.33
CA GLN A 266 8.21 8.64 -16.47
C GLN A 266 7.32 7.86 -17.45
N ARG A 267 7.67 6.62 -17.79
CA ARG A 267 6.85 5.73 -18.64
C ARG A 267 5.48 5.47 -17.99
N THR A 268 5.44 5.26 -16.69
CA THR A 268 4.18 5.07 -15.95
C THR A 268 3.31 6.33 -16.02
N LEU A 269 3.87 7.50 -15.80
CA LEU A 269 3.15 8.78 -15.94
C LEU A 269 2.65 9.03 -17.36
N ASP A 270 3.44 8.70 -18.38
CA ASP A 270 3.04 8.82 -19.77
C ASP A 270 1.89 7.85 -20.13
N TRP A 271 1.89 6.65 -19.57
CA TRP A 271 0.79 5.71 -19.71
C TRP A 271 -0.52 6.27 -19.11
N PHE A 272 -0.48 6.85 -17.92
CA PHE A 272 -1.66 7.49 -17.30
C PHE A 272 -2.13 8.71 -18.09
N LYS A 273 -1.22 9.54 -18.60
CA LYS A 273 -1.57 10.66 -19.46
C LYS A 273 -2.27 10.21 -20.74
N ALA A 274 -1.78 9.14 -21.36
CA ALA A 274 -2.40 8.56 -22.55
C ALA A 274 -3.80 8.02 -22.25
N TYR A 275 -3.98 7.34 -21.11
CA TYR A 275 -5.29 6.88 -20.64
C TYR A 275 -6.27 8.06 -20.45
N MET A 276 -5.89 9.07 -19.67
CA MET A 276 -6.73 10.25 -19.40
C MET A 276 -7.08 11.07 -20.64
N ALA A 277 -6.24 11.05 -21.68
CA ALA A 277 -6.50 11.74 -22.93
C ALA A 277 -7.56 11.03 -23.82
N GLN A 278 -7.86 9.77 -23.53
CA GLN A 278 -8.82 8.93 -24.28
C GLN A 278 -10.17 8.78 -23.56
N HIS A 279 -10.21 9.08 -22.27
CA HIS A 279 -11.37 8.95 -21.39
C HIS A 279 -11.71 10.27 -20.70
#